data_ea303431b6e3a0894225f989b07812f3
#
_entry.id   ea303431b6e3a0894225f989b07812f3
#
_cell.length_a   1.000
_cell.length_b   1.000
_cell.length_c   1.000
_cell.angle_alpha   90.00
_cell.angle_beta   90.00
_cell.angle_gamma   90.00
#
_symmetry.space_group_name_H-M   'P 1'
#
loop_
_entity.id
_entity.type
_entity.pdbx_description
1 polymer ?
#
loop_
_entity_poly.entity_id
_entity_poly.type
_entity_poly.pdbx_seq_one_letter_code
_entity_poly.pdbx_strand_id
1 'polypeptide(L)'
;MTAGVGPDLATASGAAGVRGWSPQRMWSVAGAVVLVACVWGFYAWDGAQTTAVLGGTVRAATLLVLGAMCGMIGERSGIVNIGIEGQFLMSAFTAFTVASMSGSLFLGVVAGVSTGLAMGWMLAAMSVGLRTDQIIAGTVLNIAALGLTSFFYDRGRSLGQPKYQSIELGPLADLPVVGTALFNRPPLTYLALVLVVVLHVLLLRSVWGMRTTAIGEHPGAAATVGIDVIRLRYWNVTLAGGLAGLGGAYLALESVGTFTRAMSGGRGFLALAVMIFGRRTPLGAYAAALFFGFTTALQGQFQLNDTFDIPAQFVGMLPFVVTIIVVAAAGLFGRMRDPAALGQPYEVR
;
A
#
# COMPACT_ATOMS: atom_id res chain seq x y z
N MET A 1 76.15 9.05 0.64
CA MET A 1 76.08 7.61 0.32
C MET A 1 74.75 7.09 0.93
N THR A 2 73.75 6.62 0.29
CA THR A 2 73.51 6.03 -1.00
C THR A 2 72.03 6.02 -1.25
N ALA A 3 71.58 6.37 -2.44
CA ALA A 3 70.63 5.68 -3.30
C ALA A 3 69.24 5.35 -2.72
N GLY A 4 68.19 5.93 -3.06
CA GLY A 4 67.46 6.07 -4.29
C GLY A 4 66.89 4.74 -4.81
N VAL A 5 65.63 4.40 -4.46
CA VAL A 5 64.81 3.43 -5.23
C VAL A 5 63.45 4.05 -5.44
N GLY A 6 63.16 4.40 -6.69
CA GLY A 6 61.86 4.88 -7.12
C GLY A 6 60.83 3.74 -7.18
N PRO A 7 59.53 4.05 -7.05
CA PRO A 7 58.51 3.04 -7.23
C PRO A 7 58.26 2.74 -8.71
N ASP A 8 58.31 1.48 -9.04
CA ASP A 8 57.97 0.89 -10.34
C ASP A 8 56.56 1.27 -10.80
N LEU A 9 56.50 1.99 -11.92
CA LEU A 9 55.31 2.10 -12.76
C LEU A 9 55.17 0.83 -13.60
N ALA A 10 54.56 -0.20 -13.01
CA ALA A 10 54.24 -1.42 -13.72
C ALA A 10 52.73 -1.62 -13.82
N THR A 11 52.26 -1.37 -15.03
CA THR A 11 51.11 -2.05 -15.66
C THR A 11 49.76 -2.01 -14.96
N ALA A 12 49.04 -0.88 -15.14
CA ALA A 12 47.58 -0.91 -15.15
C ALA A 12 47.10 -1.50 -16.50
N SER A 13 47.10 -2.81 -16.64
CA SER A 13 46.39 -3.48 -17.72
C SER A 13 44.92 -3.48 -17.38
N GLY A 14 44.16 -2.63 -18.05
CA GLY A 14 42.70 -2.58 -17.95
C GLY A 14 42.08 -3.88 -18.48
N ALA A 15 41.79 -4.80 -17.62
CA ALA A 15 40.77 -5.82 -17.86
C ALA A 15 39.41 -5.18 -17.63
N ALA A 16 38.76 -4.76 -18.70
CA ALA A 16 37.34 -4.46 -18.71
C ALA A 16 36.57 -5.75 -18.36
N GLY A 17 36.50 -6.04 -17.06
CA GLY A 17 35.72 -7.14 -16.53
C GLY A 17 34.26 -6.93 -16.90
N VAL A 18 33.72 -7.78 -17.74
CA VAL A 18 32.29 -7.94 -17.97
C VAL A 18 31.65 -8.02 -16.59
N ARG A 19 30.89 -6.98 -16.19
CA ARG A 19 30.17 -6.95 -14.93
C ARG A 19 29.19 -8.11 -14.92
N GLY A 20 29.61 -9.25 -14.43
CA GLY A 20 28.74 -10.38 -14.17
C GLY A 20 27.61 -9.95 -13.24
N TRP A 21 26.41 -10.38 -13.54
CA TRP A 21 25.25 -10.13 -12.70
C TRP A 21 25.53 -10.64 -11.28
N SER A 22 25.24 -9.84 -10.27
CA SER A 22 25.35 -10.30 -8.89
C SER A 22 24.45 -11.53 -8.69
N PRO A 23 24.86 -12.53 -7.89
CA PRO A 23 24.04 -13.72 -7.63
C PRO A 23 22.59 -13.40 -7.21
N GLN A 24 22.39 -12.32 -6.44
CA GLN A 24 21.06 -11.85 -6.06
C GLN A 24 20.21 -11.40 -7.25
N ARG A 25 20.79 -10.76 -8.26
CA ARG A 25 20.08 -10.38 -9.49
C ARG A 25 19.75 -11.59 -10.35
N MET A 26 20.64 -12.58 -10.40
CA MET A 26 20.37 -13.83 -11.11
C MET A 26 19.19 -14.58 -10.49
N TRP A 27 19.14 -14.72 -9.16
CA TRP A 27 18.04 -15.37 -8.46
C TRP A 27 16.71 -14.61 -8.60
N SER A 28 16.75 -13.28 -8.60
CA SER A 28 15.52 -12.48 -8.81
C SER A 28 14.97 -12.62 -10.23
N VAL A 29 15.84 -12.66 -11.24
CA VAL A 29 15.45 -12.89 -12.64
C VAL A 29 14.95 -14.32 -12.85
N ALA A 30 15.65 -15.31 -12.31
CA ALA A 30 15.20 -16.71 -12.36
C ALA A 30 13.83 -16.89 -11.70
N GLY A 31 13.61 -16.29 -10.53
CA GLY A 31 12.31 -16.30 -9.85
C GLY A 31 11.21 -15.63 -10.67
N ALA A 32 11.49 -14.50 -11.32
CA ALA A 32 10.55 -13.82 -12.20
C ALA A 32 10.20 -14.67 -13.43
N VAL A 33 11.20 -15.31 -14.06
CA VAL A 33 10.99 -16.21 -15.22
C VAL A 33 10.15 -17.42 -14.82
N VAL A 34 10.42 -18.04 -13.67
CA VAL A 34 9.63 -19.17 -13.17
C VAL A 34 8.19 -18.73 -12.90
N LEU A 35 7.98 -17.56 -12.29
CA LEU A 35 6.65 -17.03 -12.02
C LEU A 35 5.87 -16.78 -13.31
N VAL A 36 6.50 -16.17 -14.33
CA VAL A 36 5.89 -15.95 -15.64
C VAL A 36 5.55 -17.27 -16.32
N ALA A 37 6.46 -18.26 -16.26
CA ALA A 37 6.22 -19.59 -16.84
C ALA A 37 5.08 -20.33 -16.12
N CYS A 38 4.98 -20.22 -14.80
CA CYS A 38 3.87 -20.80 -14.03
C CYS A 38 2.53 -20.14 -14.40
N VAL A 39 2.49 -18.81 -14.48
CA VAL A 39 1.29 -18.07 -14.88
C VAL A 39 0.88 -18.43 -16.30
N TRP A 40 1.83 -18.53 -17.22
CA TRP A 40 1.57 -18.94 -18.60
C TRP A 40 1.10 -20.39 -18.72
N GLY A 41 1.71 -21.31 -17.97
CA GLY A 41 1.26 -22.71 -17.91
C GLY A 41 -0.14 -22.85 -17.36
N PHE A 42 -0.48 -22.08 -16.33
CA PHE A 42 -1.82 -22.05 -15.74
C PHE A 42 -2.85 -21.45 -16.71
N TYR A 43 -2.47 -20.42 -17.46
CA TYR A 43 -3.30 -19.82 -18.49
C TYR A 43 -3.57 -20.79 -19.65
N ALA A 44 -2.58 -21.57 -20.07
CA ALA A 44 -2.74 -22.59 -21.09
C ALA A 44 -3.68 -23.73 -20.67
N TRP A 45 -3.81 -23.95 -19.34
CA TRP A 45 -4.73 -24.94 -18.77
C TRP A 45 -6.16 -24.39 -18.65
N ASP A 46 -6.34 -23.21 -18.04
CA ASP A 46 -7.63 -22.51 -17.89
C ASP A 46 -7.43 -20.99 -17.95
N GLY A 47 -7.62 -20.44 -19.15
CA GLY A 47 -7.44 -19.02 -19.41
C GLY A 47 -8.45 -18.13 -18.67
N ALA A 48 -9.69 -18.58 -18.47
CA ALA A 48 -10.73 -17.80 -17.82
C ALA A 48 -10.45 -17.66 -16.32
N GLN A 49 -10.12 -18.76 -15.64
CA GLN A 49 -9.77 -18.74 -14.21
C GLN A 49 -8.50 -17.93 -13.96
N THR A 50 -7.48 -18.12 -14.78
CA THR A 50 -6.21 -17.38 -14.65
C THR A 50 -6.43 -15.86 -14.79
N THR A 51 -7.21 -15.45 -15.79
CA THR A 51 -7.56 -14.03 -16.00
C THR A 51 -8.36 -13.47 -14.83
N ALA A 52 -9.30 -14.24 -14.27
CA ALA A 52 -10.08 -13.86 -13.10
C ALA A 52 -9.20 -13.68 -11.85
N VAL A 53 -8.25 -14.60 -11.60
CA VAL A 53 -7.28 -14.52 -10.49
C VAL A 53 -6.39 -13.31 -10.66
N LEU A 54 -5.78 -13.10 -11.83
CA LEU A 54 -4.92 -11.93 -12.06
C LEU A 54 -5.68 -10.62 -11.93
N GLY A 55 -6.90 -10.60 -12.45
CA GLY A 55 -7.80 -9.46 -12.30
C GLY A 55 -8.18 -9.16 -10.86
N GLY A 56 -8.47 -10.20 -10.09
CA GLY A 56 -8.70 -10.12 -8.64
C GLY A 56 -7.47 -9.66 -7.87
N THR A 57 -6.28 -10.14 -8.29
CA THR A 57 -4.99 -9.74 -7.74
C THR A 57 -4.78 -8.22 -7.81
N VAL A 58 -4.93 -7.63 -8.99
CA VAL A 58 -4.77 -6.18 -9.17
C VAL A 58 -5.82 -5.41 -8.37
N ARG A 59 -7.07 -5.89 -8.34
CA ARG A 59 -8.15 -5.28 -7.56
C ARG A 59 -7.84 -5.27 -6.07
N ALA A 60 -7.42 -6.38 -5.49
CA ALA A 60 -7.05 -6.46 -4.08
C ALA A 60 -5.78 -5.67 -3.78
N ALA A 61 -4.76 -5.73 -4.65
CA ALA A 61 -3.51 -5.00 -4.50
C ALA A 61 -3.69 -3.48 -4.50
N THR A 62 -4.65 -2.95 -5.27
CA THR A 62 -4.92 -1.50 -5.33
C THR A 62 -5.29 -0.93 -3.97
N LEU A 63 -6.18 -1.57 -3.23
CA LEU A 63 -6.55 -1.13 -1.89
C LEU A 63 -5.37 -1.24 -0.93
N LEU A 64 -4.66 -2.38 -0.96
CA LEU A 64 -3.55 -2.66 -0.06
C LEU A 64 -2.39 -1.69 -0.26
N VAL A 65 -2.06 -1.33 -1.51
CA VAL A 65 -0.95 -0.40 -1.77
C VAL A 65 -1.29 1.03 -1.34
N LEU A 66 -2.55 1.48 -1.50
CA LEU A 66 -2.98 2.79 -1.01
C LEU A 66 -2.85 2.90 0.51
N GLY A 67 -3.26 1.86 1.25
CA GLY A 67 -3.04 1.79 2.69
C GLY A 67 -1.58 1.67 3.09
N ALA A 68 -0.79 0.88 2.35
CA ALA A 68 0.64 0.76 2.58
C ALA A 68 1.38 2.09 2.36
N MET A 69 1.01 2.87 1.34
CA MET A 69 1.55 4.22 1.11
C MET A 69 1.17 5.19 2.23
N CYS A 70 -0.07 5.08 2.75
CA CYS A 70 -0.50 5.85 3.92
C CYS A 70 0.39 5.53 5.13
N GLY A 71 0.53 4.26 5.51
CA GLY A 71 1.37 3.83 6.62
C GLY A 71 2.83 4.25 6.45
N MET A 72 3.35 4.14 5.22
CA MET A 72 4.75 4.46 4.89
C MET A 72 5.10 5.93 5.12
N ILE A 73 4.26 6.87 4.71
CA ILE A 73 4.50 8.30 4.95
C ILE A 73 4.49 8.58 6.45
N GLY A 74 3.54 7.99 7.18
CA GLY A 74 3.47 8.08 8.65
C GLY A 74 4.74 7.59 9.31
N GLU A 75 5.14 6.33 9.06
CA GLU A 75 6.31 5.71 9.70
C GLU A 75 7.61 6.41 9.34
N ARG A 76 7.79 6.84 8.07
CA ARG A 76 8.96 7.64 7.69
C ARG A 76 9.01 9.00 8.39
N SER A 77 7.89 9.50 8.90
CA SER A 77 7.81 10.71 9.72
C SER A 77 7.97 10.44 11.23
N GLY A 78 8.12 9.16 11.61
CA GLY A 78 8.19 8.73 13.00
C GLY A 78 6.81 8.51 13.65
N ILE A 79 5.72 8.45 12.86
CA ILE A 79 4.35 8.27 13.36
C ILE A 79 3.77 6.94 12.88
N VAL A 80 3.39 6.09 13.83
CA VAL A 80 2.69 4.83 13.55
C VAL A 80 1.21 5.10 13.31
N ASN A 81 0.67 4.67 12.17
CA ASN A 81 -0.75 4.82 11.85
C ASN A 81 -1.46 3.46 11.85
N ILE A 82 -1.97 3.04 12.99
CA ILE A 82 -2.83 1.85 13.09
C ILE A 82 -4.28 2.18 12.69
N GLY A 83 -4.63 3.46 12.58
CA GLY A 83 -5.96 3.95 12.22
C GLY A 83 -6.36 3.76 10.74
N ILE A 84 -5.53 3.15 9.90
CA ILE A 84 -5.79 2.97 8.46
C ILE A 84 -7.09 2.19 8.21
N GLU A 85 -7.41 1.22 9.05
CA GLU A 85 -8.66 0.44 8.95
C GLU A 85 -9.89 1.33 9.08
N GLY A 86 -9.91 2.19 10.10
CA GLY A 86 -10.99 3.15 10.30
C GLY A 86 -11.02 4.25 9.24
N GLN A 87 -9.85 4.68 8.76
CA GLN A 87 -9.75 5.64 7.65
C GLN A 87 -10.36 5.06 6.37
N PHE A 88 -10.08 3.80 6.03
CA PHE A 88 -10.73 3.12 4.92
C PHE A 88 -12.24 3.06 5.09
N LEU A 89 -12.70 2.61 6.26
CA LEU A 89 -14.11 2.39 6.53
C LEU A 89 -14.92 3.69 6.49
N MET A 90 -14.44 4.74 7.18
CA MET A 90 -15.14 6.03 7.24
C MET A 90 -15.13 6.72 5.87
N SER A 91 -14.02 6.66 5.15
CA SER A 91 -13.92 7.24 3.80
C SER A 91 -14.75 6.47 2.77
N ALA A 92 -14.86 5.14 2.89
CA ALA A 92 -15.76 4.34 2.07
C ALA A 92 -17.22 4.74 2.30
N PHE A 93 -17.60 4.93 3.58
CA PHE A 93 -18.95 5.36 3.96
C PHE A 93 -19.30 6.74 3.39
N THR A 94 -18.44 7.73 3.59
CA THR A 94 -18.67 9.09 3.10
C THR A 94 -18.65 9.17 1.59
N ALA A 95 -17.71 8.47 0.93
CA ALA A 95 -17.65 8.38 -0.53
C ALA A 95 -18.94 7.81 -1.11
N PHE A 96 -19.40 6.68 -0.57
CA PHE A 96 -20.65 6.05 -0.99
C PHE A 96 -21.87 6.94 -0.75
N THR A 97 -21.98 7.54 0.44
CA THR A 97 -23.11 8.38 0.81
C THR A 97 -23.20 9.61 -0.08
N VAL A 98 -22.10 10.34 -0.27
CA VAL A 98 -22.07 11.52 -1.14
C VAL A 98 -22.33 11.15 -2.60
N ALA A 99 -21.74 10.07 -3.11
CA ALA A 99 -22.01 9.62 -4.47
C ALA A 99 -23.49 9.25 -4.68
N SER A 100 -24.09 8.57 -3.70
CA SER A 100 -25.51 8.19 -3.72
C SER A 100 -26.45 9.40 -3.68
N MET A 101 -26.11 10.44 -2.90
CA MET A 101 -26.93 11.65 -2.77
C MET A 101 -26.78 12.64 -3.94
N SER A 102 -25.54 12.78 -4.45
CA SER A 102 -25.24 13.74 -5.51
C SER A 102 -25.42 13.19 -6.93
N GLY A 103 -25.52 11.85 -7.07
CA GLY A 103 -25.47 11.19 -8.38
C GLY A 103 -24.11 11.30 -9.08
N SER A 104 -23.04 11.66 -8.36
CA SER A 104 -21.70 11.86 -8.95
C SER A 104 -20.64 11.03 -8.22
N LEU A 105 -20.04 10.07 -8.93
CA LEU A 105 -18.93 9.27 -8.39
C LEU A 105 -17.71 10.14 -8.07
N PHE A 106 -17.46 11.18 -8.86
CA PHE A 106 -16.34 12.09 -8.62
C PHE A 106 -16.49 12.83 -7.28
N LEU A 107 -17.68 13.37 -6.98
CA LEU A 107 -17.94 14.01 -5.69
C LEU A 107 -17.81 13.00 -4.55
N GLY A 108 -18.18 11.74 -4.77
CA GLY A 108 -17.94 10.65 -3.83
C GLY A 108 -16.46 10.45 -3.54
N VAL A 109 -15.60 10.42 -4.58
CA VAL A 109 -14.14 10.31 -4.40
C VAL A 109 -13.60 11.50 -3.62
N VAL A 110 -13.99 12.72 -3.96
CA VAL A 110 -13.57 13.93 -3.25
C VAL A 110 -13.97 13.87 -1.77
N ALA A 111 -15.20 13.45 -1.47
CA ALA A 111 -15.67 13.29 -0.09
C ALA A 111 -14.87 12.22 0.67
N GLY A 112 -14.59 11.07 0.05
CA GLY A 112 -13.77 10.03 0.65
C GLY A 112 -12.34 10.48 0.97
N VAL A 113 -11.69 11.16 0.02
CA VAL A 113 -10.35 11.73 0.22
C VAL A 113 -10.36 12.80 1.31
N SER A 114 -11.35 13.70 1.31
CA SER A 114 -11.50 14.74 2.34
C SER A 114 -11.71 14.15 3.73
N THR A 115 -12.50 13.09 3.84
CA THR A 115 -12.68 12.34 5.10
C THR A 115 -11.37 11.69 5.54
N GLY A 116 -10.62 11.09 4.63
CA GLY A 116 -9.31 10.53 4.93
C GLY A 116 -8.32 11.58 5.41
N LEU A 117 -8.28 12.77 4.78
CA LEU A 117 -7.49 13.92 5.22
C LEU A 117 -7.90 14.37 6.63
N ALA A 118 -9.21 14.48 6.90
CA ALA A 118 -9.72 14.87 8.22
C ALA A 118 -9.31 13.86 9.31
N MET A 119 -9.46 12.57 9.05
CA MET A 119 -9.05 11.51 10.00
C MET A 119 -7.52 11.47 10.18
N GLY A 120 -6.75 11.70 9.11
CA GLY A 120 -5.29 11.84 9.19
C GLY A 120 -4.89 13.05 10.04
N TRP A 121 -5.58 14.18 9.88
CA TRP A 121 -5.38 15.36 10.72
C TRP A 121 -5.76 15.08 12.18
N MET A 122 -6.86 14.37 12.46
CA MET A 122 -7.23 13.96 13.82
C MET A 122 -6.15 13.08 14.44
N LEU A 123 -5.63 12.10 13.70
CA LEU A 123 -4.51 11.27 14.17
C LEU A 123 -3.26 12.14 14.46
N ALA A 124 -2.94 13.09 13.61
CA ALA A 124 -1.82 14.02 13.83
C ALA A 124 -2.06 14.90 15.06
N ALA A 125 -3.28 15.41 15.26
CA ALA A 125 -3.63 16.20 16.42
C ALA A 125 -3.48 15.41 17.73
N MET A 126 -3.90 14.14 17.75
CA MET A 126 -3.75 13.28 18.92
C MET A 126 -2.28 12.89 19.15
N SER A 127 -1.58 12.40 18.12
CA SER A 127 -0.24 11.82 18.26
C SER A 127 0.87 12.88 18.34
N VAL A 128 0.76 13.96 17.58
CA VAL A 128 1.78 15.03 17.53
C VAL A 128 1.41 16.21 18.44
N GLY A 129 0.14 16.65 18.41
CA GLY A 129 -0.33 17.80 19.19
C GLY A 129 -0.50 17.45 20.66
N LEU A 130 -1.32 16.45 20.97
CA LEU A 130 -1.59 16.03 22.35
C LEU A 130 -0.56 15.03 22.87
N ARG A 131 0.37 14.56 22.03
CA ARG A 131 1.43 13.58 22.38
C ARG A 131 0.90 12.30 22.99
N THR A 132 -0.31 11.89 22.61
CA THR A 132 -0.89 10.62 23.06
C THR A 132 -0.18 9.45 22.40
N ASP A 133 -0.29 8.28 23.01
CA ASP A 133 0.18 7.04 22.40
C ASP A 133 -0.47 6.84 21.02
N GLN A 134 0.36 6.62 20.01
CA GLN A 134 -0.06 6.59 18.60
C GLN A 134 -0.89 5.34 18.28
N ILE A 135 -0.62 4.22 19.00
CA ILE A 135 -1.36 2.97 18.86
C ILE A 135 -2.76 3.16 19.42
N ILE A 136 -2.86 3.79 20.61
CA ILE A 136 -4.15 4.11 21.23
C ILE A 136 -4.93 5.07 20.34
N ALA A 137 -4.31 6.16 19.85
CA ALA A 137 -4.96 7.13 18.98
C ALA A 137 -5.53 6.46 17.70
N GLY A 138 -4.74 5.62 17.03
CA GLY A 138 -5.19 4.87 15.86
C GLY A 138 -6.34 3.90 16.16
N THR A 139 -6.26 3.20 17.29
CA THR A 139 -7.31 2.27 17.72
C THR A 139 -8.63 2.98 18.04
N VAL A 140 -8.59 4.12 18.72
CA VAL A 140 -9.77 4.96 18.99
C VAL A 140 -10.42 5.42 17.68
N LEU A 141 -9.64 5.83 16.70
CA LEU A 141 -10.17 6.20 15.38
C LEU A 141 -10.83 5.01 14.66
N ASN A 142 -10.28 3.80 14.78
CA ASN A 142 -10.90 2.60 14.20
C ASN A 142 -12.24 2.29 14.86
N ILE A 143 -12.33 2.34 16.18
CA ILE A 143 -13.56 2.08 16.93
C ILE A 143 -14.61 3.18 16.63
N ALA A 144 -14.18 4.43 16.60
CA ALA A 144 -15.07 5.55 16.27
C ALA A 144 -15.61 5.42 14.83
N ALA A 145 -14.77 5.08 13.86
CA ALA A 145 -15.18 4.85 12.49
C ALA A 145 -16.19 3.69 12.37
N LEU A 146 -15.95 2.58 13.06
CA LEU A 146 -16.86 1.44 13.09
C LEU A 146 -18.20 1.80 13.71
N GLY A 147 -18.19 2.51 14.84
CA GLY A 147 -19.40 2.96 15.54
C GLY A 147 -20.23 3.93 14.71
N LEU A 148 -19.59 5.00 14.19
CA LEU A 148 -20.27 6.02 13.38
C LEU A 148 -20.84 5.44 12.08
N THR A 149 -20.04 4.68 11.34
CA THR A 149 -20.52 4.09 10.08
C THR A 149 -21.63 3.06 10.30
N SER A 150 -21.58 2.31 11.41
CA SER A 150 -22.64 1.36 11.75
C SER A 150 -23.92 2.04 12.18
N PHE A 151 -23.84 3.19 12.88
CA PHE A 151 -24.98 3.98 13.32
C PHE A 151 -25.71 4.62 12.14
N PHE A 152 -24.96 5.24 11.21
CA PHE A 152 -25.53 5.92 10.05
C PHE A 152 -25.79 4.98 8.86
N TYR A 153 -25.53 3.68 9.02
CA TYR A 153 -25.73 2.72 7.94
C TYR A 153 -27.21 2.55 7.60
N ASP A 154 -27.53 2.90 6.36
CA ASP A 154 -28.88 2.75 5.80
C ASP A 154 -28.92 1.57 4.83
N ARG A 155 -29.65 0.52 5.19
CA ARG A 155 -29.82 -0.66 4.34
C ARG A 155 -30.72 -0.31 3.16
N GLY A 156 -30.29 -0.65 1.96
CA GLY A 156 -31.06 -0.43 0.74
C GLY A 156 -30.69 0.85 -0.02
N ARG A 157 -29.83 1.70 0.54
CA ARG A 157 -29.27 2.80 -0.24
C ARG A 157 -28.37 2.24 -1.34
N SER A 158 -28.54 2.72 -2.57
CA SER A 158 -27.75 2.36 -3.75
C SER A 158 -27.06 3.60 -4.32
N LEU A 159 -26.07 3.40 -5.20
CA LEU A 159 -25.40 4.52 -5.86
C LEU A 159 -26.33 5.29 -6.82
N GLY A 160 -27.47 4.70 -7.23
CA GLY A 160 -28.36 5.28 -8.23
C GLY A 160 -27.75 5.33 -9.64
N GLN A 161 -26.51 4.89 -9.79
CA GLN A 161 -25.73 4.79 -11.03
C GLN A 161 -24.74 3.63 -10.96
N PRO A 162 -24.24 3.13 -12.11
CA PRO A 162 -23.20 2.12 -12.13
C PRO A 162 -21.95 2.59 -11.39
N LYS A 163 -21.29 1.68 -10.68
CA LYS A 163 -19.95 1.94 -10.16
C LYS A 163 -18.98 2.27 -11.30
N TYR A 164 -17.79 2.77 -10.98
CA TYR A 164 -16.78 3.04 -12.00
C TYR A 164 -16.57 1.82 -12.91
N GLN A 165 -16.74 2.04 -14.21
CA GLN A 165 -16.54 1.04 -15.25
C GLN A 165 -15.07 0.96 -15.63
N SER A 166 -14.67 -0.20 -16.15
CA SER A 166 -13.34 -0.38 -16.71
C SER A 166 -13.12 0.50 -17.93
N ILE A 167 -11.92 1.04 -18.06
CA ILE A 167 -11.43 1.79 -19.21
C ILE A 167 -10.49 0.87 -19.99
N GLU A 168 -10.84 0.56 -21.21
CA GLU A 168 -9.99 -0.21 -22.11
C GLU A 168 -8.91 0.68 -22.72
N LEU A 169 -7.64 0.37 -22.45
CA LEU A 169 -6.49 1.11 -22.99
C LEU A 169 -6.08 0.57 -24.38
N GLY A 170 -7.05 0.59 -25.33
CA GLY A 170 -6.81 0.24 -26.72
C GLY A 170 -6.25 -1.16 -26.93
N PRO A 171 -5.37 -1.36 -27.94
CA PRO A 171 -4.85 -2.69 -28.33
C PRO A 171 -4.08 -3.43 -27.23
N LEU A 172 -3.65 -2.75 -26.17
CA LEU A 172 -2.98 -3.36 -25.03
C LEU A 172 -3.94 -4.18 -24.16
N ALA A 173 -5.23 -3.90 -24.21
CA ALA A 173 -6.26 -4.68 -23.50
C ALA A 173 -6.46 -6.09 -24.12
N ASP A 174 -6.11 -6.26 -25.40
CA ASP A 174 -6.27 -7.53 -26.14
C ASP A 174 -5.11 -8.52 -25.91
N LEU A 175 -4.06 -8.09 -25.21
CA LEU A 175 -2.94 -8.97 -24.88
C LEU A 175 -3.43 -10.14 -24.00
N PRO A 176 -3.14 -11.39 -24.37
CA PRO A 176 -3.54 -12.55 -23.57
C PRO A 176 -2.89 -12.45 -22.17
N VAL A 177 -3.59 -12.88 -21.12
CA VAL A 177 -3.17 -12.91 -19.71
C VAL A 177 -3.05 -11.53 -19.07
N VAL A 178 -2.25 -10.63 -19.65
CA VAL A 178 -1.85 -9.35 -19.03
C VAL A 178 -2.79 -8.21 -19.43
N GLY A 179 -3.37 -8.28 -20.64
CA GLY A 179 -4.20 -7.22 -21.21
C GLY A 179 -5.39 -6.87 -20.31
N THR A 180 -6.26 -7.83 -20.09
CA THR A 180 -7.44 -7.67 -19.24
C THR A 180 -7.09 -7.45 -17.76
N ALA A 181 -5.95 -7.99 -17.29
CA ALA A 181 -5.51 -7.84 -15.91
C ALA A 181 -4.99 -6.45 -15.56
N LEU A 182 -4.29 -5.77 -16.50
CA LEU A 182 -3.66 -4.47 -16.27
C LEU A 182 -4.25 -3.33 -17.09
N PHE A 183 -4.70 -3.59 -18.33
CA PHE A 183 -5.10 -2.56 -19.29
C PHE A 183 -6.61 -2.42 -19.49
N ASN A 184 -7.40 -3.19 -18.73
CA ASN A 184 -8.85 -3.05 -18.65
C ASN A 184 -9.27 -2.89 -17.19
N ARG A 185 -8.98 -1.72 -16.62
CA ARG A 185 -9.24 -1.40 -15.21
C ARG A 185 -10.01 -0.09 -15.06
N PRO A 186 -10.75 0.07 -13.96
CA PRO A 186 -11.40 1.34 -13.67
C PRO A 186 -10.38 2.43 -13.27
N PRO A 187 -10.78 3.72 -13.28
CA PRO A 187 -9.86 4.86 -13.21
C PRO A 187 -9.09 4.97 -11.89
N LEU A 188 -9.68 4.60 -10.74
CA LEU A 188 -9.00 4.73 -9.46
C LEU A 188 -7.85 3.72 -9.31
N THR A 189 -7.96 2.55 -9.98
CA THR A 189 -6.85 1.59 -10.08
C THR A 189 -5.65 2.21 -10.79
N TYR A 190 -5.86 2.88 -11.94
CA TYR A 190 -4.75 3.57 -12.64
C TYR A 190 -4.19 4.72 -11.83
N LEU A 191 -5.05 5.50 -11.17
CA LEU A 191 -4.61 6.57 -10.27
C LEU A 191 -3.70 6.02 -9.16
N ALA A 192 -4.05 4.88 -8.56
CA ALA A 192 -3.21 4.26 -7.54
C ALA A 192 -1.84 3.85 -8.10
N LEU A 193 -1.77 3.29 -9.32
CA LEU A 193 -0.50 2.96 -9.98
C LEU A 193 0.37 4.20 -10.21
N VAL A 194 -0.22 5.29 -10.70
CA VAL A 194 0.49 6.56 -10.87
C VAL A 194 1.00 7.07 -9.53
N LEU A 195 0.17 7.03 -8.49
CA LEU A 195 0.57 7.45 -7.14
C LEU A 195 1.72 6.64 -6.56
N VAL A 196 1.81 5.33 -6.85
CA VAL A 196 2.98 4.50 -6.45
C VAL A 196 4.26 5.06 -7.05
N VAL A 197 4.26 5.38 -8.35
CA VAL A 197 5.45 5.91 -9.04
C VAL A 197 5.76 7.32 -8.55
N VAL A 198 4.75 8.19 -8.47
CA VAL A 198 4.92 9.57 -7.98
C VAL A 198 5.47 9.59 -6.55
N LEU A 199 4.89 8.81 -5.66
CA LEU A 199 5.35 8.74 -4.26
C LEU A 199 6.75 8.12 -4.17
N HIS A 200 7.09 7.15 -5.02
CA HIS A 200 8.42 6.57 -5.07
C HIS A 200 9.47 7.64 -5.41
N VAL A 201 9.21 8.46 -6.43
CA VAL A 201 10.10 9.56 -6.82
C VAL A 201 10.14 10.64 -5.73
N LEU A 202 8.99 11.03 -5.19
CA LEU A 202 8.90 12.05 -4.14
C LEU A 202 9.66 11.63 -2.87
N LEU A 203 9.50 10.40 -2.39
CA LEU A 203 10.16 9.94 -1.18
C LEU A 203 11.67 9.74 -1.34
N LEU A 204 12.13 9.34 -2.53
CA LEU A 204 13.54 8.99 -2.72
C LEU A 204 14.38 10.10 -3.36
N ARG A 205 13.75 11.05 -4.09
CA ARG A 205 14.47 12.04 -4.89
C ARG A 205 14.09 13.49 -4.61
N SER A 206 13.11 13.77 -3.72
CA SER A 206 12.72 15.14 -3.41
C SER A 206 13.24 15.61 -2.05
N VAL A 207 13.31 16.92 -1.89
CA VAL A 207 13.63 17.58 -0.61
C VAL A 207 12.61 17.22 0.47
N TRP A 208 11.33 17.09 0.09
CA TRP A 208 10.28 16.67 1.02
C TRP A 208 10.54 15.24 1.56
N GLY A 209 10.90 14.28 0.70
CA GLY A 209 11.21 12.92 1.12
C GLY A 209 12.44 12.83 2.02
N MET A 210 13.50 13.60 1.72
CA MET A 210 14.69 13.70 2.57
C MET A 210 14.35 14.26 3.95
N ARG A 211 13.59 15.37 4.02
CA ARG A 211 13.15 15.98 5.29
C ARG A 211 12.26 15.03 6.07
N THR A 212 11.33 14.35 5.41
CA THR A 212 10.43 13.34 6.01
C THR A 212 11.23 12.21 6.66
N THR A 213 12.24 11.69 5.98
CA THR A 213 13.11 10.64 6.54
C THR A 213 13.96 11.20 7.70
N ALA A 214 14.49 12.42 7.58
CA ALA A 214 15.31 13.04 8.64
C ALA A 214 14.52 13.22 9.95
N ILE A 215 13.26 13.65 9.90
CA ILE A 215 12.42 13.80 11.11
C ILE A 215 11.97 12.47 11.72
N GLY A 216 11.98 11.39 10.95
CA GLY A 216 11.70 10.04 11.46
C GLY A 216 12.92 9.36 12.07
N GLU A 217 14.13 9.67 11.57
CA GLU A 217 15.37 9.11 12.11
C GLU A 217 15.90 9.92 13.32
N HIS A 218 16.11 11.23 13.13
CA HIS A 218 16.70 12.10 14.15
C HIS A 218 15.98 13.46 14.19
N PRO A 219 14.78 13.55 14.83
CA PRO A 219 13.99 14.78 14.85
C PRO A 219 14.74 15.95 15.51
N GLY A 220 15.53 15.69 16.55
CA GLY A 220 16.34 16.74 17.20
C GLY A 220 17.39 17.33 16.26
N ALA A 221 18.14 16.50 15.53
CA ALA A 221 19.11 16.95 14.53
C ALA A 221 18.43 17.66 13.35
N ALA A 222 17.25 17.21 12.92
CA ALA A 222 16.49 17.90 11.89
C ALA A 222 16.06 19.32 12.33
N ALA A 223 15.70 19.50 13.61
CA ALA A 223 15.33 20.80 14.15
C ALA A 223 16.52 21.78 14.19
N THR A 224 17.75 21.32 14.50
CA THR A 224 18.93 22.20 14.53
C THR A 224 19.29 22.77 13.16
N VAL A 225 18.90 22.12 12.07
CA VAL A 225 19.08 22.64 10.70
C VAL A 225 17.85 23.40 10.19
N GLY A 226 16.92 23.78 11.07
CA GLY A 226 15.77 24.64 10.76
C GLY A 226 14.56 23.91 10.18
N ILE A 227 14.45 22.58 10.30
CA ILE A 227 13.26 21.84 9.89
C ILE A 227 12.22 21.89 11.01
N ASP A 228 11.03 22.41 10.72
CA ASP A 228 9.90 22.36 11.64
C ASP A 228 9.31 20.93 11.68
N VAL A 229 9.77 20.16 12.68
CA VAL A 229 9.42 18.75 12.85
C VAL A 229 7.92 18.56 13.10
N ILE A 230 7.32 19.41 13.96
CA ILE A 230 5.91 19.31 14.32
C ILE A 230 5.04 19.54 13.09
N ARG A 231 5.27 20.67 12.42
CA ARG A 231 4.49 21.04 11.22
C ARG A 231 4.62 20.00 10.12
N LEU A 232 5.83 19.47 9.89
CA LEU A 232 6.06 18.48 8.86
C LEU A 232 5.40 17.13 9.19
N ARG A 233 5.43 16.67 10.46
CA ARG A 233 4.70 15.49 10.93
C ARG A 233 3.19 15.64 10.73
N TYR A 234 2.62 16.80 11.09
CA TYR A 234 1.20 17.08 10.86
C TYR A 234 0.81 16.96 9.39
N TRP A 235 1.55 17.62 8.51
CA TRP A 235 1.28 17.56 7.07
C TRP A 235 1.41 16.16 6.52
N ASN A 236 2.45 15.43 6.88
CA ASN A 236 2.70 14.09 6.38
C ASN A 236 1.59 13.11 6.80
N VAL A 237 1.17 13.13 8.07
CA VAL A 237 0.11 12.25 8.57
C VAL A 237 -1.25 12.63 7.96
N THR A 238 -1.52 13.93 7.80
CA THR A 238 -2.75 14.40 7.13
C THR A 238 -2.80 13.95 5.67
N LEU A 239 -1.74 14.16 4.89
CA LEU A 239 -1.65 13.73 3.50
C LEU A 239 -1.72 12.20 3.36
N ALA A 240 -1.07 11.48 4.28
CA ALA A 240 -1.17 10.02 4.36
C ALA A 240 -2.62 9.56 4.55
N GLY A 241 -3.38 10.25 5.41
CA GLY A 241 -4.82 10.01 5.56
C GLY A 241 -5.60 10.18 4.26
N GLY A 242 -5.22 11.12 3.40
CA GLY A 242 -5.81 11.31 2.08
C GLY A 242 -5.64 10.09 1.15
N LEU A 243 -4.48 9.40 1.22
CA LEU A 243 -4.24 8.15 0.48
C LEU A 243 -5.14 7.02 0.99
N ALA A 244 -5.30 6.91 2.31
CA ALA A 244 -6.27 5.99 2.90
C ALA A 244 -7.71 6.37 2.49
N GLY A 245 -8.01 7.68 2.44
CA GLY A 245 -9.29 8.19 1.96
C GLY A 245 -9.61 7.76 0.53
N LEU A 246 -8.61 7.85 -0.36
CA LEU A 246 -8.73 7.34 -1.72
C LEU A 246 -8.94 5.82 -1.75
N GLY A 247 -8.27 5.07 -0.86
CA GLY A 247 -8.48 3.63 -0.69
C GLY A 247 -9.90 3.28 -0.27
N GLY A 248 -10.50 4.04 0.67
CA GLY A 248 -11.89 3.88 1.05
C GLY A 248 -12.87 4.19 -0.09
N ALA A 249 -12.65 5.30 -0.80
CA ALA A 249 -13.44 5.65 -1.99
C ALA A 249 -13.34 4.56 -3.08
N TYR A 250 -12.13 4.08 -3.34
CA TYR A 250 -11.89 2.94 -4.24
C TYR A 250 -12.71 1.71 -3.83
N LEU A 251 -12.68 1.36 -2.55
CA LEU A 251 -13.39 0.18 -2.04
C LEU A 251 -14.90 0.27 -2.28
N ALA A 252 -15.52 1.43 -1.99
CA ALA A 252 -16.96 1.60 -2.11
C ALA A 252 -17.43 1.88 -3.56
N LEU A 253 -16.70 2.70 -4.34
CA LEU A 253 -17.18 3.20 -5.62
C LEU A 253 -16.65 2.42 -6.83
N GLU A 254 -15.56 1.70 -6.68
CA GLU A 254 -14.94 0.96 -7.77
C GLU A 254 -14.95 -0.56 -7.51
N SER A 255 -14.46 -1.01 -6.37
CA SER A 255 -14.29 -2.43 -6.09
C SER A 255 -15.65 -3.13 -5.87
N VAL A 256 -16.48 -2.61 -4.97
CA VAL A 256 -17.74 -3.25 -4.55
C VAL A 256 -18.97 -2.62 -5.22
N GLY A 257 -19.05 -1.28 -5.27
CA GLY A 257 -20.21 -0.54 -5.80
C GLY A 257 -21.31 -0.33 -4.77
N THR A 258 -21.06 -0.64 -3.51
CA THR A 258 -21.98 -0.42 -2.39
C THR A 258 -21.20 -0.25 -1.09
N PHE A 259 -21.92 0.14 -0.03
CA PHE A 259 -21.36 0.15 1.32
C PHE A 259 -22.02 -0.92 2.19
N THR A 260 -21.23 -1.67 2.93
CA THR A 260 -21.68 -2.63 3.94
C THR A 260 -20.96 -2.39 5.26
N ARG A 261 -21.58 -2.79 6.38
CA ARG A 261 -20.96 -2.65 7.70
C ARG A 261 -19.62 -3.36 7.74
N ALA A 262 -18.60 -2.69 8.30
CA ALA A 262 -17.25 -3.21 8.46
C ALA A 262 -16.62 -3.73 7.16
N MET A 263 -16.95 -3.15 5.99
CA MET A 263 -16.52 -3.62 4.68
C MET A 263 -15.01 -3.57 4.44
N SER A 264 -14.26 -2.83 5.25
CA SER A 264 -12.79 -2.80 5.23
C SER A 264 -12.19 -4.16 5.63
N GLY A 265 -12.85 -4.87 6.58
CA GLY A 265 -12.58 -6.28 6.88
C GLY A 265 -11.12 -6.60 7.26
N GLY A 266 -10.43 -5.70 7.96
CA GLY A 266 -9.02 -5.89 8.36
C GLY A 266 -7.99 -5.57 7.27
N ARG A 267 -8.42 -5.09 6.10
CA ARG A 267 -7.52 -4.78 4.98
C ARG A 267 -6.58 -3.61 5.28
N GLY A 268 -6.94 -2.71 6.21
CA GLY A 268 -6.04 -1.66 6.71
C GLY A 268 -4.86 -2.24 7.50
N PHE A 269 -5.10 -3.25 8.33
CA PHE A 269 -4.02 -3.96 9.04
C PHE A 269 -3.16 -4.78 8.08
N LEU A 270 -3.77 -5.42 7.09
CA LEU A 270 -3.03 -6.13 6.05
C LEU A 270 -2.16 -5.15 5.22
N ALA A 271 -2.61 -3.92 5.00
CA ALA A 271 -1.83 -2.89 4.32
C ALA A 271 -0.56 -2.49 5.11
N LEU A 272 -0.60 -2.50 6.45
CA LEU A 272 0.60 -2.31 7.28
C LEU A 272 1.60 -3.46 7.08
N ALA A 273 1.13 -4.71 7.03
CA ALA A 273 1.99 -5.84 6.70
C ALA A 273 2.61 -5.67 5.30
N VAL A 274 1.82 -5.32 4.29
CA VAL A 274 2.29 -5.03 2.93
C VAL A 274 3.37 -3.95 2.90
N MET A 275 3.22 -2.88 3.69
CA MET A 275 4.21 -1.81 3.83
C MET A 275 5.54 -2.34 4.37
N ILE A 276 5.49 -3.13 5.45
CA ILE A 276 6.67 -3.74 6.08
C ILE A 276 7.37 -4.67 5.08
N PHE A 277 6.64 -5.57 4.43
CA PHE A 277 7.20 -6.48 3.40
C PHE A 277 7.78 -5.74 2.21
N GLY A 278 7.15 -4.65 1.80
CA GLY A 278 7.64 -3.75 0.77
C GLY A 278 8.87 -2.94 1.17
N ARG A 279 9.44 -3.23 2.36
CA ARG A 279 10.64 -2.56 2.90
C ARG A 279 10.47 -1.03 2.97
N ARG A 280 9.25 -0.60 3.28
CA ARG A 280 8.86 0.83 3.34
C ARG A 280 9.25 1.62 2.09
N THR A 281 9.20 0.98 0.92
CA THR A 281 9.38 1.63 -0.38
C THR A 281 8.11 1.48 -1.22
N PRO A 282 7.66 2.50 -1.97
CA PRO A 282 6.40 2.42 -2.71
C PRO A 282 6.36 1.30 -3.75
N LEU A 283 7.44 1.09 -4.51
CA LEU A 283 7.51 -0.02 -5.46
C LEU A 283 7.58 -1.38 -4.76
N GLY A 284 8.30 -1.48 -3.63
CA GLY A 284 8.33 -2.69 -2.83
C GLY A 284 6.96 -3.01 -2.22
N ALA A 285 6.26 -1.98 -1.71
CA ALA A 285 4.89 -2.12 -1.21
C ALA A 285 3.91 -2.56 -2.32
N TYR A 286 4.08 -2.06 -3.56
CA TYR A 286 3.27 -2.53 -4.68
C TYR A 286 3.54 -4.00 -5.02
N ALA A 287 4.80 -4.44 -5.04
CA ALA A 287 5.13 -5.84 -5.24
C ALA A 287 4.57 -6.74 -4.14
N ALA A 288 4.68 -6.31 -2.87
CA ALA A 288 4.06 -7.00 -1.75
C ALA A 288 2.52 -7.01 -1.84
N ALA A 289 1.91 -5.89 -2.25
CA ALA A 289 0.46 -5.79 -2.45
C ALA A 289 -0.03 -6.76 -3.54
N LEU A 290 0.72 -6.93 -4.62
CA LEU A 290 0.41 -7.93 -5.65
C LEU A 290 0.48 -9.36 -5.08
N PHE A 291 1.47 -9.67 -4.26
CA PHE A 291 1.57 -10.98 -3.61
C PHE A 291 0.38 -11.26 -2.69
N PHE A 292 0.05 -10.34 -1.78
CA PHE A 292 -1.11 -10.49 -0.90
C PHE A 292 -2.44 -10.40 -1.64
N GLY A 293 -2.49 -9.60 -2.69
CA GLY A 293 -3.63 -9.52 -3.60
C GLY A 293 -3.88 -10.85 -4.31
N PHE A 294 -2.82 -11.54 -4.72
CA PHE A 294 -2.90 -12.87 -5.32
C PHE A 294 -3.48 -13.91 -4.35
N THR A 295 -3.04 -13.92 -3.09
CA THR A 295 -3.61 -14.84 -2.09
C THR A 295 -5.09 -14.56 -1.83
N THR A 296 -5.50 -13.28 -1.84
CA THR A 296 -6.90 -12.87 -1.71
C THR A 296 -7.73 -13.26 -2.94
N ALA A 297 -7.17 -13.14 -4.13
CA ALA A 297 -7.84 -13.55 -5.37
C ALA A 297 -8.02 -15.07 -5.46
N LEU A 298 -6.99 -15.83 -5.05
CA LEU A 298 -7.09 -17.29 -4.93
C LEU A 298 -8.17 -17.73 -3.95
N GLN A 299 -8.22 -17.07 -2.76
CA GLN A 299 -9.29 -17.29 -1.80
C GLN A 299 -10.67 -17.13 -2.44
N GLY A 300 -10.87 -16.05 -3.19
CA GLY A 300 -12.14 -15.80 -3.89
C GLY A 300 -12.48 -16.90 -4.90
N GLN A 301 -11.51 -17.41 -5.65
CA GLN A 301 -11.71 -18.49 -6.61
C GLN A 301 -12.04 -19.81 -5.92
N PHE A 302 -11.36 -20.15 -4.83
CA PHE A 302 -11.66 -21.36 -4.05
C PHE A 302 -13.05 -21.33 -3.41
N GLN A 303 -13.56 -20.13 -3.06
CA GLN A 303 -14.92 -19.98 -2.54
C GLN A 303 -16.00 -20.08 -3.63
N LEU A 304 -15.67 -19.77 -4.88
CA LEU A 304 -16.61 -19.85 -6.01
C LEU A 304 -16.65 -21.25 -6.63
N ASN A 305 -15.55 -21.98 -6.57
CA ASN A 305 -15.42 -23.32 -7.11
C ASN A 305 -15.49 -24.32 -5.96
N ASP A 306 -16.63 -25.00 -5.80
CA ASP A 306 -16.84 -26.08 -4.81
C ASP A 306 -15.97 -27.34 -5.07
N THR A 307 -14.82 -27.18 -5.75
CA THR A 307 -13.92 -28.27 -6.13
C THR A 307 -13.28 -28.96 -4.92
N PHE A 308 -13.18 -28.24 -3.80
CA PHE A 308 -12.68 -28.77 -2.54
C PHE A 308 -13.77 -28.59 -1.48
N ASP A 309 -14.19 -29.68 -0.85
CA ASP A 309 -15.16 -29.70 0.26
C ASP A 309 -14.56 -29.08 1.54
N ILE A 310 -13.99 -27.88 1.41
CA ILE A 310 -13.35 -27.12 2.49
C ILE A 310 -14.33 -26.03 2.94
N PRO A 311 -14.70 -25.96 4.23
CA PRO A 311 -15.56 -24.89 4.73
C PRO A 311 -14.99 -23.50 4.41
N ALA A 312 -15.84 -22.60 3.90
CA ALA A 312 -15.47 -21.27 3.44
C ALA A 312 -14.68 -20.45 4.49
N GLN A 313 -14.89 -20.75 5.77
CA GLN A 313 -14.17 -20.13 6.89
C GLN A 313 -12.65 -20.41 6.85
N PHE A 314 -12.25 -21.65 6.53
CA PHE A 314 -10.84 -22.02 6.41
C PHE A 314 -10.20 -21.39 5.17
N VAL A 315 -10.92 -21.35 4.06
CA VAL A 315 -10.47 -20.64 2.85
C VAL A 315 -10.30 -19.14 3.16
N GLY A 316 -11.19 -18.58 3.98
CA GLY A 316 -11.12 -17.20 4.46
C GLY A 316 -9.86 -16.86 5.25
N MET A 317 -9.23 -17.84 5.91
CA MET A 317 -7.99 -17.64 6.68
C MET A 317 -6.74 -17.56 5.80
N LEU A 318 -6.80 -17.98 4.53
CA LEU A 318 -5.64 -18.13 3.66
C LEU A 318 -4.74 -16.87 3.58
N PRO A 319 -5.22 -15.65 3.35
CA PRO A 319 -4.37 -14.46 3.32
C PRO A 319 -3.67 -14.18 4.65
N PHE A 320 -4.34 -14.46 5.77
CA PHE A 320 -3.78 -14.22 7.11
C PHE A 320 -2.73 -15.27 7.47
N VAL A 321 -2.97 -16.55 7.15
CA VAL A 321 -1.99 -17.63 7.35
C VAL A 321 -0.74 -17.37 6.51
N VAL A 322 -0.91 -17.01 5.23
CA VAL A 322 0.21 -16.63 4.37
C VAL A 322 0.97 -15.44 4.97
N THR A 323 0.26 -14.44 5.51
CA THR A 323 0.89 -13.30 6.19
C THR A 323 1.78 -13.76 7.34
N ILE A 324 1.29 -14.64 8.21
CA ILE A 324 2.06 -15.16 9.35
C ILE A 324 3.32 -15.91 8.87
N ILE A 325 3.17 -16.79 7.87
CA ILE A 325 4.30 -17.55 7.32
C ILE A 325 5.35 -16.61 6.74
N VAL A 326 4.93 -15.62 5.97
CA VAL A 326 5.84 -14.68 5.31
C VAL A 326 6.51 -13.76 6.33
N VAL A 327 5.78 -13.30 7.39
CA VAL A 327 6.37 -12.53 8.51
C VAL A 327 7.43 -13.36 9.24
N ALA A 328 7.11 -14.60 9.56
CA ALA A 328 8.06 -15.51 10.21
C ALA A 328 9.31 -15.73 9.35
N ALA A 329 9.13 -15.98 8.04
CA ALA A 329 10.22 -16.15 7.10
C ALA A 329 11.07 -14.85 6.94
N ALA A 330 10.43 -13.69 6.85
CA ALA A 330 11.14 -12.41 6.74
C ALA A 330 12.03 -12.12 7.96
N GLY A 331 11.64 -12.56 9.15
CA GLY A 331 12.45 -12.49 10.35
C GLY A 331 13.78 -13.28 10.26
N LEU A 332 13.83 -14.32 9.41
CA LEU A 332 15.03 -15.11 9.15
C LEU A 332 16.00 -14.43 8.16
N PHE A 333 15.49 -13.56 7.28
CA PHE A 333 16.29 -12.94 6.21
C PHE A 333 16.89 -11.56 6.58
N GLY A 334 16.86 -11.18 7.84
CA GLY A 334 17.52 -9.98 8.34
C GLY A 334 16.55 -8.92 8.88
N ARG A 335 16.94 -8.28 9.98
CA ARG A 335 16.17 -7.19 10.59
C ARG A 335 16.15 -5.97 9.69
N MET A 336 14.96 -5.59 9.23
CA MET A 336 14.75 -4.25 8.67
C MET A 336 14.91 -3.23 9.81
N ARG A 337 15.67 -2.16 9.56
CA ARG A 337 15.77 -1.05 10.50
C ARG A 337 14.50 -0.22 10.43
N ASP A 338 13.82 -0.10 11.55
CA ASP A 338 12.75 0.88 11.75
C ASP A 338 13.37 2.28 11.88
N PRO A 339 12.64 3.36 11.49
CA PRO A 339 13.06 4.71 11.81
C PRO A 339 13.32 4.87 13.32
N ALA A 340 14.44 5.47 13.69
CA ALA A 340 14.90 5.46 15.08
C ALA A 340 13.95 6.19 16.04
N ALA A 341 13.21 7.19 15.58
CA ALA A 341 12.22 7.93 16.37
C ALA A 341 10.77 7.45 16.12
N LEU A 342 10.58 6.22 15.56
CA LEU A 342 9.25 5.69 15.32
C LEU A 342 8.48 5.48 16.63
N GLY A 343 7.26 6.00 16.69
CA GLY A 343 6.39 5.89 17.86
C GLY A 343 6.76 6.82 19.01
N GLN A 344 7.84 7.59 18.89
CA GLN A 344 8.30 8.48 19.97
C GLN A 344 7.71 9.90 19.81
N PRO A 345 7.14 10.49 20.91
CA PRO A 345 6.75 11.88 20.90
C PRO A 345 7.99 12.76 20.75
N TYR A 346 7.85 13.85 19.99
CA TYR A 346 8.92 14.84 19.85
C TYR A 346 8.69 15.98 20.83
N GLU A 347 9.70 16.24 21.68
CA GLU A 347 9.73 17.39 22.60
C GLU A 347 10.63 18.48 22.04
N VAL A 348 10.07 19.69 21.91
CA VAL A 348 10.85 20.89 21.62
C VAL A 348 11.65 21.20 22.88
N ARG A 349 12.96 21.02 22.83
CA ARG A 349 13.90 21.47 23.87
C ARG A 349 14.35 22.88 23.59
#